data_94a3dae6428c4c2bc84efb79ee6bc57d
#
_entry.id   94a3dae6428c4c2bc84efb79ee6bc57d
#
_cell.length_a   1.000
_cell.length_b   1.000
_cell.length_c   1.000
_cell.angle_alpha   90.00
_cell.angle_beta   90.00
_cell.angle_gamma   90.00
#
_symmetry.space_group_name_H-M   'P 1'
#
loop_
_entity.id
_entity.type
_entity.pdbx_description
1 polymer ?
#
loop_
_entity_poly.entity_id
_entity_poly.type
_entity_poly.pdbx_seq_one_letter_code
_entity_poly.pdbx_strand_id
1 'polypeptide(L)'
;KLSQAEAAELFNAHQAQLIEAARAHAELLQWEAFTDGVHRISDEGTKQVLIWLRDLFGMHLIEKHLAWYLINGRLSTQRAASVSRYIDRLAARLRPHAQDLVDAYGFEPEHVRAPIASGAEQQRQDEARAYYAALRASGEAPIDEKALRTRDAR
;
A
#
# COMPACT_ATOMS: atom_id res chain seq x y z
N LYS A 1 -30.21 -29.13 -16.72
CA LYS A 1 -28.87 -28.65 -17.12
C LYS A 1 -29.04 -27.27 -17.70
N LEU A 2 -28.26 -26.31 -17.22
CA LEU A 2 -28.21 -24.97 -17.78
C LEU A 2 -27.65 -25.03 -19.21
N SER A 3 -28.18 -24.23 -20.12
CA SER A 3 -27.56 -23.96 -21.41
C SER A 3 -26.26 -23.14 -21.21
N GLN A 4 -25.42 -23.08 -22.24
CA GLN A 4 -24.19 -22.31 -22.18
C GLN A 4 -24.45 -20.80 -21.95
N ALA A 5 -25.53 -20.26 -22.55
CA ALA A 5 -25.95 -18.88 -22.35
C ALA A 5 -26.39 -18.60 -20.92
N GLU A 6 -27.26 -19.45 -20.35
CA GLU A 6 -27.73 -19.33 -18.96
C GLU A 6 -26.57 -19.48 -17.95
N ALA A 7 -25.61 -20.37 -18.23
CA ALA A 7 -24.41 -20.50 -17.39
C ALA A 7 -23.52 -19.25 -17.44
N ALA A 8 -23.37 -18.63 -18.60
CA ALA A 8 -22.61 -17.39 -18.76
C ALA A 8 -23.32 -16.22 -18.05
N GLU A 9 -24.63 -16.09 -18.15
CA GLU A 9 -25.40 -15.08 -17.42
C GLU A 9 -25.29 -15.24 -15.91
N LEU A 10 -25.41 -16.47 -15.41
CA LEU A 10 -25.26 -16.79 -14.00
C LEU A 10 -23.86 -16.44 -13.49
N PHE A 11 -22.83 -16.80 -14.26
CA PHE A 11 -21.44 -16.45 -13.93
C PHE A 11 -21.25 -14.93 -13.87
N ASN A 12 -21.76 -14.19 -14.86
CA ASN A 12 -21.65 -12.74 -14.89
C ASN A 12 -22.41 -12.07 -13.73
N ALA A 13 -23.56 -12.59 -13.35
CA ALA A 13 -24.34 -12.10 -12.23
C ALA A 13 -23.62 -12.25 -10.88
N HIS A 14 -22.75 -13.26 -10.76
CA HIS A 14 -22.02 -13.55 -9.51
C HIS A 14 -20.51 -13.23 -9.60
N GLN A 15 -20.05 -12.62 -10.68
CA GLN A 15 -18.62 -12.36 -10.93
C GLN A 15 -17.96 -11.55 -9.81
N ALA A 16 -18.64 -10.52 -9.29
CA ALA A 16 -18.10 -9.71 -8.19
C ALA A 16 -17.85 -10.54 -6.93
N GLN A 17 -18.77 -11.44 -6.58
CA GLN A 17 -18.63 -12.33 -5.40
C GLN A 17 -17.51 -13.34 -5.61
N LEU A 18 -17.35 -13.87 -6.83
CA LEU A 18 -16.25 -14.79 -7.16
C LEU A 18 -14.89 -14.11 -7.06
N ILE A 19 -14.78 -12.85 -7.53
CA ILE A 19 -13.57 -12.06 -7.42
C ILE A 19 -13.22 -11.79 -5.94
N GLU A 20 -14.21 -11.42 -5.12
CA GLU A 20 -13.98 -11.22 -3.69
C GLU A 20 -13.57 -12.53 -2.97
N ALA A 21 -14.17 -13.65 -3.31
CA ALA A 21 -13.77 -14.96 -2.76
C ALA A 21 -12.33 -15.33 -3.17
N ALA A 22 -11.97 -15.13 -4.45
CA ALA A 22 -10.62 -15.38 -4.93
C ALA A 22 -9.58 -14.48 -4.25
N ARG A 23 -9.93 -13.19 -4.04
CA ARG A 23 -9.09 -12.23 -3.33
C ARG A 23 -8.86 -12.67 -1.87
N ALA A 24 -9.94 -13.00 -1.16
CA ALA A 24 -9.84 -13.48 0.23
C ALA A 24 -8.98 -14.75 0.35
N HIS A 25 -9.12 -15.67 -0.61
CA HIS A 25 -8.27 -16.86 -0.66
C HIS A 25 -6.80 -16.52 -0.90
N ALA A 26 -6.50 -15.61 -1.84
CA ALA A 26 -5.13 -15.17 -2.09
C ALA A 26 -4.51 -14.47 -0.87
N GLU A 27 -5.27 -13.61 -0.18
CA GLU A 27 -4.85 -12.95 1.06
C GLU A 27 -4.56 -13.96 2.18
N LEU A 28 -5.36 -15.02 2.30
CA LEU A 28 -5.12 -16.11 3.25
C LEU A 28 -3.82 -16.85 2.92
N LEU A 29 -3.62 -17.24 1.65
CA LEU A 29 -2.39 -17.92 1.22
C LEU A 29 -1.13 -17.07 1.48
N GLN A 30 -1.20 -15.75 1.26
CA GLN A 30 -0.10 -14.85 1.58
C GLN A 30 0.22 -14.84 3.08
N TRP A 31 -0.80 -14.78 3.93
CA TRP A 31 -0.61 -14.80 5.38
C TRP A 31 -0.06 -16.14 5.88
N GLU A 32 -0.52 -17.25 5.34
CA GLU A 32 -0.02 -18.60 5.64
C GLU A 32 1.44 -18.76 5.22
N ALA A 33 1.78 -18.37 3.98
CA ALA A 33 3.15 -18.44 3.47
C ALA A 33 4.10 -17.54 4.29
N PHE A 34 3.65 -16.36 4.70
CA PHE A 34 4.43 -15.49 5.59
C PHE A 34 4.66 -16.17 6.95
N THR A 35 3.62 -16.77 7.52
CA THR A 35 3.70 -17.48 8.80
C THR A 35 4.69 -18.63 8.74
N ASP A 36 4.62 -19.45 7.69
CA ASP A 36 5.55 -20.55 7.45
C ASP A 36 6.99 -20.07 7.24
N GLY A 37 7.18 -18.93 6.56
CA GLY A 37 8.47 -18.30 6.40
C GLY A 37 9.07 -17.89 7.75
N VAL A 38 8.29 -17.24 8.61
CA VAL A 38 8.71 -16.81 9.95
C VAL A 38 9.11 -18.01 10.83
N HIS A 39 8.40 -19.13 10.73
CA HIS A 39 8.72 -20.32 11.53
C HIS A 39 10.08 -20.94 11.19
N ARG A 40 10.60 -20.68 9.97
CA ARG A 40 11.89 -21.22 9.51
C ARG A 40 13.09 -20.38 9.96
N ILE A 41 12.86 -19.21 10.54
CA ILE A 41 13.92 -18.31 10.98
C ILE A 41 14.45 -18.77 12.33
N SER A 42 15.76 -18.93 12.40
CA SER A 42 16.47 -19.36 13.60
C SER A 42 16.91 -18.21 14.52
N ASP A 43 17.18 -17.02 13.94
CA ASP A 43 17.53 -15.84 14.72
C ASP A 43 16.27 -15.23 15.38
N GLU A 44 16.23 -15.26 16.70
CA GLU A 44 15.05 -14.83 17.46
C GLU A 44 14.77 -13.32 17.32
N GLY A 45 15.80 -12.49 17.14
CA GLY A 45 15.64 -11.05 16.93
C GLY A 45 14.93 -10.76 15.60
N THR A 46 15.45 -11.28 14.51
CA THR A 46 14.86 -11.18 13.17
C THR A 46 13.46 -11.78 13.14
N LYS A 47 13.29 -12.96 13.74
CA LYS A 47 12.00 -13.64 13.83
C LYS A 47 10.95 -12.76 14.52
N GLN A 48 11.30 -12.11 15.62
CA GLN A 48 10.38 -11.23 16.34
C GLN A 48 9.95 -10.03 15.50
N VAL A 49 10.86 -9.40 14.76
CA VAL A 49 10.55 -8.29 13.85
C VAL A 49 9.60 -8.76 12.75
N LEU A 50 9.86 -9.92 12.16
CA LEU A 50 9.00 -10.48 11.11
C LEU A 50 7.65 -10.99 11.63
N ILE A 51 7.55 -11.40 12.91
CA ILE A 51 6.26 -11.65 13.57
C ILE A 51 5.44 -10.36 13.63
N TRP A 52 6.03 -9.25 14.06
CA TRP A 52 5.30 -7.96 14.08
C TRP A 52 4.87 -7.52 12.69
N LEU A 53 5.70 -7.74 11.68
CA LEU A 53 5.37 -7.40 10.28
C LEU A 53 4.22 -8.27 9.76
N ARG A 54 4.24 -9.58 10.01
CA ARG A 54 3.16 -10.51 9.68
C ARG A 54 1.86 -10.12 10.39
N ASP A 55 1.94 -9.80 11.69
CA ASP A 55 0.77 -9.41 12.47
C ASP A 55 0.20 -8.07 11.97
N LEU A 56 1.06 -7.12 11.58
CA LEU A 56 0.64 -5.87 10.94
C LEU A 56 -0.10 -6.12 9.63
N PHE A 57 0.43 -7.02 8.78
CA PHE A 57 -0.21 -7.41 7.54
C PHE A 57 -1.61 -8.03 7.80
N GLY A 58 -1.69 -9.00 8.72
CA GLY A 58 -2.97 -9.64 9.09
C GLY A 58 -3.98 -8.66 9.67
N MET A 59 -3.54 -7.74 10.54
CA MET A 59 -4.42 -6.71 11.11
C MET A 59 -4.90 -5.71 10.05
N HIS A 60 -4.07 -5.36 9.07
CA HIS A 60 -4.47 -4.53 7.95
C HIS A 60 -5.54 -5.21 7.07
N LEU A 61 -5.43 -6.51 6.84
CA LEU A 61 -6.49 -7.28 6.15
C LEU A 61 -7.81 -7.27 6.94
N ILE A 62 -7.74 -7.42 8.28
CA ILE A 62 -8.93 -7.33 9.13
C ILE A 62 -9.55 -5.93 9.06
N GLU A 63 -8.74 -4.87 9.12
CA GLU A 63 -9.20 -3.49 9.02
C GLU A 63 -9.87 -3.22 7.66
N LYS A 64 -9.26 -3.66 6.58
CA LYS A 64 -9.77 -3.56 5.20
C LYS A 64 -11.16 -4.18 5.05
N HIS A 65 -11.40 -5.31 5.72
CA HIS A 65 -12.67 -6.05 5.66
C HIS A 65 -13.52 -5.92 6.94
N LEU A 66 -13.28 -4.88 7.75
CA LEU A 66 -13.86 -4.73 9.09
C LEU A 66 -15.38 -4.79 9.10
N ALA A 67 -16.03 -4.14 8.13
CA ALA A 67 -17.47 -4.16 8.01
C ALA A 67 -18.02 -5.58 7.81
N TRP A 68 -17.36 -6.38 6.97
CA TRP A 68 -17.73 -7.78 6.74
C TRP A 68 -17.64 -8.61 8.03
N TYR A 69 -16.56 -8.46 8.79
CA TYR A 69 -16.37 -9.17 10.06
C TYR A 69 -17.44 -8.80 11.09
N LEU A 70 -17.83 -7.53 11.15
CA LEU A 70 -18.87 -7.05 12.06
C LEU A 70 -20.26 -7.56 11.66
N ILE A 71 -20.65 -7.41 10.38
CA ILE A 71 -21.96 -7.83 9.86
C ILE A 71 -22.16 -9.34 10.04
N ASN A 72 -21.10 -10.13 9.84
CA ASN A 72 -21.18 -11.58 9.97
C ASN A 72 -20.89 -12.09 11.40
N GLY A 73 -20.81 -11.20 12.39
CA GLY A 73 -20.59 -11.58 13.80
C GLY A 73 -19.25 -12.28 14.08
N ARG A 74 -18.27 -12.11 13.19
CA ARG A 74 -16.92 -12.71 13.33
C ARG A 74 -16.02 -11.89 14.23
N LEU A 75 -16.34 -10.62 14.45
CA LEU A 75 -15.63 -9.71 15.33
C LEU A 75 -16.63 -8.93 16.16
N SER A 76 -16.40 -8.80 17.47
CA SER A 76 -17.22 -7.94 18.32
C SER A 76 -16.89 -6.46 18.09
N THR A 77 -17.84 -5.57 18.32
CA THR A 77 -17.65 -4.11 18.21
C THR A 77 -16.51 -3.60 19.09
N GLN A 78 -16.35 -4.17 20.29
CA GLN A 78 -15.26 -3.83 21.19
C GLN A 78 -13.87 -4.20 20.61
N ARG A 79 -13.75 -5.37 19.99
CA ARG A 79 -12.51 -5.78 19.30
C ARG A 79 -12.26 -4.95 18.05
N ALA A 80 -13.31 -4.69 17.28
CA ALA A 80 -13.24 -3.83 16.10
C ALA A 80 -12.69 -2.43 16.45
N ALA A 81 -13.20 -1.81 17.53
CA ALA A 81 -12.73 -0.51 18.00
C ALA A 81 -11.25 -0.50 18.45
N SER A 82 -10.64 -1.66 18.67
CA SER A 82 -9.23 -1.77 19.07
C SER A 82 -8.27 -2.04 17.92
N VAL A 83 -8.77 -2.36 16.71
CA VAL A 83 -7.96 -2.74 15.54
C VAL A 83 -6.94 -1.67 15.18
N SER A 84 -7.38 -0.44 14.93
CA SER A 84 -6.48 0.66 14.53
C SER A 84 -5.40 0.93 15.58
N ARG A 85 -5.75 0.93 16.88
CA ARG A 85 -4.76 1.10 17.95
C ARG A 85 -3.74 -0.03 18.02
N TYR A 86 -4.13 -1.24 17.61
CA TYR A 86 -3.19 -2.35 17.55
C TYR A 86 -2.24 -2.22 16.35
N ILE A 87 -2.75 -1.77 15.20
CA ILE A 87 -1.95 -1.41 14.02
C ILE A 87 -0.92 -0.34 14.37
N ASP A 88 -1.32 0.76 15.03
CA ASP A 88 -0.42 1.83 15.45
C ASP A 88 0.71 1.32 16.36
N ARG A 89 0.39 0.42 17.29
CA ARG A 89 1.40 -0.19 18.18
C ARG A 89 2.38 -1.08 17.42
N LEU A 90 1.92 -1.84 16.45
CA LEU A 90 2.80 -2.66 15.61
C LEU A 90 3.69 -1.79 14.72
N ALA A 91 3.13 -0.74 14.10
CA ALA A 91 3.88 0.23 13.33
C ALA A 91 4.96 0.93 14.17
N ALA A 92 4.63 1.33 15.41
CA ALA A 92 5.60 1.92 16.32
C ALA A 92 6.76 0.97 16.67
N ARG A 93 6.49 -0.34 16.83
CA ARG A 93 7.53 -1.36 17.06
C ARG A 93 8.38 -1.62 15.83
N LEU A 94 7.81 -1.56 14.64
CA LEU A 94 8.52 -1.78 13.37
C LEU A 94 9.34 -0.56 12.93
N ARG A 95 8.99 0.64 13.37
CA ARG A 95 9.64 1.88 12.95
C ARG A 95 11.18 1.87 13.09
N PRO A 96 11.79 1.37 14.19
CA PRO A 96 13.25 1.30 14.30
C PRO A 96 13.90 0.37 13.28
N HIS A 97 13.16 -0.60 12.75
CA HIS A 97 13.63 -1.63 11.81
C HIS A 97 13.24 -1.33 10.35
N ALA A 98 12.64 -0.16 10.08
CA ALA A 98 12.09 0.15 8.76
C ALA A 98 13.17 0.12 7.67
N GLN A 99 14.37 0.65 7.95
CA GLN A 99 15.48 0.65 6.99
C GLN A 99 15.97 -0.78 6.71
N ASP A 100 16.19 -1.57 7.74
CA ASP A 100 16.64 -2.97 7.62
C ASP A 100 15.63 -3.81 6.80
N LEU A 101 14.33 -3.57 7.02
CA LEU A 101 13.26 -4.24 6.26
C LEU A 101 13.25 -3.85 4.78
N VAL A 102 13.54 -2.59 4.46
CA VAL A 102 13.68 -2.14 3.06
C VAL A 102 14.93 -2.75 2.43
N ASP A 103 16.06 -2.71 3.14
CA ASP A 103 17.35 -3.22 2.64
C ASP A 103 17.31 -4.75 2.43
N ALA A 104 16.48 -5.47 3.21
CA ALA A 104 16.27 -6.92 3.06
C ALA A 104 15.67 -7.33 1.69
N TYR A 105 15.06 -6.40 0.94
CA TYR A 105 14.62 -6.67 -0.44
C TYR A 105 15.77 -6.78 -1.42
N GLY A 106 16.98 -6.34 -1.06
CA GLY A 106 18.19 -6.47 -1.88
C GLY A 106 18.10 -5.67 -3.20
N PHE A 107 17.41 -4.53 -3.21
CA PHE A 107 17.40 -3.66 -4.38
C PHE A 107 18.74 -2.94 -4.50
N GLU A 108 19.51 -3.32 -5.52
CA GLU A 108 20.75 -2.62 -5.89
C GLU A 108 20.44 -1.24 -6.49
N PRO A 109 21.40 -0.28 -6.43
CA PRO A 109 21.20 1.07 -6.97
C PRO A 109 20.73 1.08 -8.44
N GLU A 110 21.14 0.09 -9.25
CA GLU A 110 20.73 -0.04 -10.64
C GLU A 110 19.24 -0.36 -10.82
N HIS A 111 18.60 -0.95 -9.81
CA HIS A 111 17.16 -1.24 -9.81
C HIS A 111 16.34 -0.02 -9.39
N VAL A 112 16.97 0.92 -8.67
CA VAL A 112 16.30 2.09 -8.12
C VAL A 112 16.44 3.27 -9.07
N ARG A 113 15.39 3.58 -9.83
CA ARG A 113 15.39 4.64 -10.86
C ARG A 113 14.92 5.99 -10.35
N ALA A 114 14.36 6.06 -9.15
CA ALA A 114 13.84 7.31 -8.60
C ALA A 114 14.99 8.18 -8.06
N PRO A 115 15.15 9.44 -8.50
CA PRO A 115 16.22 10.32 -8.05
C PRO A 115 16.27 10.50 -6.52
N ILE A 116 15.12 10.50 -5.86
CA ILE A 116 15.04 10.59 -4.40
C ILE A 116 15.71 9.40 -3.70
N ALA A 117 15.58 8.20 -4.25
CA ALA A 117 16.16 6.99 -3.67
C ALA A 117 17.67 6.86 -3.96
N SER A 118 18.16 7.45 -5.07
CA SER A 118 19.60 7.52 -5.42
C SER A 118 20.33 8.72 -4.80
N GLY A 119 19.64 9.54 -3.99
CA GLY A 119 20.21 10.76 -3.39
C GLY A 119 20.36 11.95 -4.35
N ALA A 120 19.87 11.84 -5.59
CA ALA A 120 19.99 12.85 -6.64
C ALA A 120 18.76 13.80 -6.70
N GLU A 121 17.86 13.76 -5.72
CA GLU A 121 16.63 14.55 -5.75
C GLU A 121 16.88 16.06 -5.72
N GLN A 122 17.86 16.53 -4.97
CA GLN A 122 18.21 17.94 -4.92
C GLN A 122 18.67 18.45 -6.30
N GLN A 123 19.55 17.70 -6.97
CA GLN A 123 19.99 18.03 -8.33
C GLN A 123 18.82 18.07 -9.30
N ARG A 124 17.93 17.07 -9.27
CA ARG A 124 16.72 17.02 -10.10
C ARG A 124 15.82 18.25 -9.89
N GLN A 125 15.64 18.69 -8.64
CA GLN A 125 14.84 19.86 -8.33
C GLN A 125 15.50 21.15 -8.82
N ASP A 126 16.82 21.27 -8.70
CA ASP A 126 17.56 22.44 -9.17
C ASP A 126 17.52 22.55 -10.69
N GLU A 127 17.69 21.43 -11.40
CA GLU A 127 17.51 21.34 -12.85
C GLU A 127 16.09 21.74 -13.28
N ALA A 128 15.06 21.23 -12.59
CA ALA A 128 13.67 21.59 -12.86
C ALA A 128 13.40 23.09 -12.62
N ARG A 129 13.93 23.67 -11.54
CA ARG A 129 13.81 25.11 -11.25
C ARG A 129 14.48 25.95 -12.34
N ALA A 130 15.68 25.57 -12.76
CA ALA A 130 16.41 26.26 -13.83
C ALA A 130 15.64 26.19 -15.16
N TYR A 131 15.12 25.01 -15.52
CA TYR A 131 14.29 24.80 -16.70
C TYR A 131 13.06 25.70 -16.71
N TYR A 132 12.27 25.69 -15.64
CA TYR A 132 11.06 26.52 -15.56
C TYR A 132 11.36 28.02 -15.45
N ALA A 133 12.51 28.41 -14.90
CA ALA A 133 12.95 29.80 -14.92
C ALA A 133 13.28 30.27 -16.34
N ALA A 134 13.99 29.44 -17.12
CA ALA A 134 14.28 29.73 -18.53
C ALA A 134 13.00 29.77 -19.36
N LEU A 135 12.08 28.84 -19.15
CA LEU A 135 10.80 28.78 -19.86
C LEU A 135 9.94 30.03 -19.58
N ARG A 136 9.93 30.55 -18.36
CA ARG A 136 9.27 31.82 -18.03
C ARG A 136 9.93 33.01 -18.67
N ALA A 137 11.27 33.01 -18.74
CA ALA A 137 12.03 34.09 -19.35
C ALA A 137 11.84 34.15 -20.87
N SER A 138 11.66 33.01 -21.54
CA SER A 138 11.38 32.94 -22.99
C SER A 138 9.94 33.31 -23.36
N GLY A 139 9.03 33.41 -22.39
CA GLY A 139 7.59 33.65 -22.62
C GLY A 139 6.82 32.40 -23.07
N GLU A 140 7.46 31.23 -23.12
CA GLU A 140 6.83 29.96 -23.52
C GLU A 140 6.16 29.21 -22.36
N ALA A 141 6.27 29.73 -21.11
CA ALA A 141 5.62 29.13 -19.98
C ALA A 141 4.10 29.16 -20.11
N PRO A 142 3.38 28.07 -19.81
CA PRO A 142 1.93 28.06 -19.80
C PRO A 142 1.40 29.15 -18.86
N ILE A 143 0.49 30.00 -19.35
CA ILE A 143 -0.15 31.01 -18.55
C ILE A 143 -1.24 30.34 -17.71
N ASP A 144 -1.12 30.41 -16.37
CA ASP A 144 -2.23 30.00 -15.49
C ASP A 144 -3.31 31.09 -15.50
N GLU A 145 -4.31 30.92 -16.36
CA GLU A 145 -5.46 31.85 -16.48
C GLU A 145 -6.21 32.04 -15.15
N LYS A 146 -6.19 31.07 -14.25
CA LYS A 146 -6.78 31.19 -12.90
C LYS A 146 -5.99 32.17 -12.03
N ALA A 147 -4.66 32.13 -12.08
CA ALA A 147 -3.81 33.04 -11.33
C ALA A 147 -3.93 34.48 -11.86
N LEU A 148 -4.16 34.67 -13.16
CA LEU A 148 -4.41 36.01 -13.74
C LEU A 148 -5.74 36.60 -13.27
N ARG A 149 -6.83 35.82 -13.25
CA ARG A 149 -8.16 36.29 -12.79
C ARG A 149 -8.20 36.75 -11.33
N THR A 150 -7.35 36.16 -10.48
CA THR A 150 -7.24 36.53 -9.06
C THR A 150 -6.39 37.79 -8.84
N ARG A 151 -5.53 38.19 -9.79
CA ARG A 151 -4.73 39.43 -9.72
C ARG A 151 -5.54 40.64 -10.16
N ASP A 152 -6.40 40.51 -11.15
CA ASP A 152 -7.24 41.60 -11.68
C ASP A 152 -8.48 41.88 -10.78
N ALA A 153 -8.75 41.02 -9.79
CA ALA A 153 -9.86 41.16 -8.83
C ALA A 153 -9.44 41.82 -7.49
N ARG A 154 -8.22 42.32 -7.39
CA ARG A 154 -7.71 43.09 -6.25
C ARG A 154 -7.31 44.52 -6.67
#